data_e4d73b567903d520e146c726e370b8cd
#
_entry.id   e4d73b567903d520e146c726e370b8cd
#
_cell.length_a   1.000
_cell.length_b   1.000
_cell.length_c   1.000
_cell.angle_alpha   90.00
_cell.angle_beta   90.00
_cell.angle_gamma   90.00
#
_symmetry.space_group_name_H-M   'P 1'
#
loop_
_entity.id
_entity.type
_entity.pdbx_description
1 polymer ?
#
loop_
_entity_poly.entity_id
_entity_poly.type
_entity_poly.pdbx_seq_one_letter_code
_entity_poly.pdbx_strand_id
1 'polypeptide(L)'
;AEHAISVSADIPAAARENRAFLQRAVRMCAEAGIRQFIDIGAGLPSPGNVHEAAHGVSPDARVVYVDNDPIVLTHGRALLADNRSTTVLTGDVRELDELLDRPELRALVDLSQPVAVLLVAVLHFVTDEQAREAVEKVRSRVAPGSYLLLSHSTFEGNPERAAAAAKTWDKTDTGINLRGRAHVETFFDGWELLEPGVEFVPLWRPEGPTDNTTRWMYAGVGRKA
;
A
#
# COMPACT_ATOMS: atom_id res chain seq x y z
N ALA A 1 -8.10 18.76 -24.98
CA ALA A 1 -9.25 18.61 -24.09
C ALA A 1 -9.67 17.14 -23.97
N GLU A 2 -9.87 16.38 -25.04
CA GLU A 2 -10.25 14.96 -25.01
C GLU A 2 -9.22 14.06 -24.30
N HIS A 3 -7.93 14.33 -24.44
CA HIS A 3 -6.86 13.57 -23.76
C HIS A 3 -6.87 13.76 -22.23
N ALA A 4 -7.14 14.97 -21.75
CA ALA A 4 -7.25 15.24 -20.31
C ALA A 4 -8.49 14.57 -19.69
N ILE A 5 -9.59 14.47 -20.45
CA ILE A 5 -10.82 13.78 -20.01
C ILE A 5 -10.59 12.27 -19.92
N SER A 6 -9.80 11.66 -20.84
CA SER A 6 -9.54 10.22 -20.81
C SER A 6 -8.65 9.79 -19.64
N VAL A 7 -7.64 10.58 -19.28
CA VAL A 7 -6.79 10.34 -18.09
C VAL A 7 -7.62 10.43 -16.80
N SER A 8 -8.52 11.41 -16.72
CA SER A 8 -9.42 11.61 -15.59
C SER A 8 -10.42 10.44 -15.42
N ALA A 9 -10.85 9.81 -16.50
CA ALA A 9 -11.82 8.72 -16.45
C ALA A 9 -11.25 7.40 -15.88
N ASP A 10 -9.95 7.14 -16.08
CA ASP A 10 -9.31 5.91 -15.61
C ASP A 10 -8.90 5.96 -14.12
N ILE A 11 -8.69 7.14 -13.55
CA ILE A 11 -8.24 7.30 -12.16
C ILE A 11 -9.18 6.59 -11.16
N PRO A 12 -10.50 6.75 -11.22
CA PRO A 12 -11.40 6.04 -10.32
C PRO A 12 -11.37 4.52 -10.52
N ALA A 13 -11.16 4.04 -11.74
CA ALA A 13 -11.01 2.61 -12.02
C ALA A 13 -9.71 2.07 -11.43
N ALA A 14 -8.59 2.73 -11.67
CA ALA A 14 -7.29 2.36 -11.10
C ALA A 14 -7.33 2.35 -9.54
N ALA A 15 -8.00 3.32 -8.93
CA ALA A 15 -8.18 3.36 -7.48
C ALA A 15 -8.99 2.16 -6.96
N ARG A 16 -10.08 1.78 -7.65
CA ARG A 16 -10.87 0.59 -7.29
C ARG A 16 -10.07 -0.71 -7.45
N GLU A 17 -9.29 -0.84 -8.53
CA GLU A 17 -8.42 -1.99 -8.77
C GLU A 17 -7.34 -2.10 -7.70
N ASN A 18 -6.72 -0.98 -7.32
CA ASN A 18 -5.74 -0.94 -6.24
C ASN A 18 -6.35 -1.33 -4.89
N ARG A 19 -7.57 -0.87 -4.61
CA ARG A 19 -8.32 -1.29 -3.41
C ARG A 19 -8.64 -2.79 -3.44
N ALA A 20 -9.04 -3.33 -4.56
CA ALA A 20 -9.28 -4.76 -4.73
C ALA A 20 -8.00 -5.59 -4.52
N PHE A 21 -6.85 -5.13 -5.01
CA PHE A 21 -5.55 -5.74 -4.71
C PHE A 21 -5.26 -5.73 -3.21
N LEU A 22 -5.40 -4.59 -2.54
CA LEU A 22 -5.20 -4.47 -1.10
C LEU A 22 -6.02 -5.52 -0.35
N GLN A 23 -7.30 -5.64 -0.67
CA GLN A 23 -8.20 -6.62 -0.02
C GLN A 23 -7.74 -8.06 -0.24
N ARG A 24 -7.38 -8.44 -1.48
CA ARG A 24 -6.89 -9.79 -1.79
C ARG A 24 -5.59 -10.11 -1.03
N ALA A 25 -4.64 -9.18 -1.05
CA ALA A 25 -3.35 -9.35 -0.40
C ALA A 25 -3.47 -9.41 1.13
N VAL A 26 -4.34 -8.59 1.74
CA VAL A 26 -4.62 -8.62 3.18
C VAL A 26 -5.30 -9.93 3.57
N ARG A 27 -6.33 -10.38 2.83
CA ARG A 27 -6.97 -11.68 3.09
C ARG A 27 -5.97 -12.83 3.02
N MET A 28 -5.14 -12.87 1.98
CA MET A 28 -4.08 -13.87 1.85
C MET A 28 -3.14 -13.88 3.06
N CYS A 29 -2.69 -12.71 3.54
CA CYS A 29 -1.85 -12.63 4.73
C CYS A 29 -2.59 -13.13 6.00
N ALA A 30 -3.84 -12.76 6.18
CA ALA A 30 -4.66 -13.22 7.30
C ALA A 30 -4.89 -14.74 7.28
N GLU A 31 -5.13 -15.33 6.11
CA GLU A 31 -5.21 -16.77 5.88
C GLU A 31 -3.88 -17.48 6.14
N ALA A 32 -2.75 -16.82 5.85
CA ALA A 32 -1.41 -17.29 6.18
C ALA A 32 -1.06 -17.17 7.69
N GLY A 33 -1.99 -16.70 8.52
CA GLY A 33 -1.82 -16.61 9.97
C GLY A 33 -1.37 -15.25 10.48
N ILE A 34 -1.25 -14.22 9.64
CA ILE A 34 -0.93 -12.86 10.10
C ILE A 34 -2.11 -12.28 10.89
N ARG A 35 -1.78 -11.67 12.02
CA ARG A 35 -2.74 -11.07 12.96
C ARG A 35 -2.44 -9.59 13.23
N GLN A 36 -1.42 -9.05 12.59
CA GLN A 36 -0.95 -7.68 12.79
C GLN A 36 -0.71 -7.03 11.43
N PHE A 37 -1.24 -5.82 11.25
CA PHE A 37 -1.14 -5.07 10.00
C PHE A 37 -0.74 -3.62 10.30
N ILE A 38 0.16 -3.06 9.49
CA ILE A 38 0.52 -1.64 9.52
C ILE A 38 0.31 -1.10 8.10
N ASP A 39 -0.66 -0.20 7.95
CA ASP A 39 -0.98 0.43 6.66
C ASP A 39 -0.43 1.85 6.63
N ILE A 40 0.67 2.05 5.88
CA ILE A 40 1.41 3.31 5.81
C ILE A 40 1.02 4.06 4.54
N GLY A 41 0.53 5.29 4.70
CA GLY A 41 -0.13 6.05 3.63
C GLY A 41 -1.54 5.54 3.38
N ALA A 42 -2.30 5.34 4.44
CA ALA A 42 -3.62 4.69 4.42
C ALA A 42 -4.66 5.41 3.53
N GLY A 43 -4.52 6.71 3.36
CA GLY A 43 -5.46 7.55 2.62
C GLY A 43 -6.84 7.65 3.28
N LEU A 44 -7.78 8.28 2.59
CA LEU A 44 -9.15 8.40 3.09
C LEU A 44 -9.83 7.03 3.24
N PRO A 45 -10.52 6.80 4.36
CA PRO A 45 -11.29 5.59 4.56
C PRO A 45 -12.32 5.38 3.46
N SER A 46 -12.40 4.17 2.95
CA SER A 46 -13.38 3.75 1.94
C SER A 46 -13.79 2.30 2.19
N PRO A 47 -14.94 1.81 1.70
CA PRO A 47 -15.33 0.42 1.86
C PRO A 47 -14.22 -0.57 1.48
N GLY A 48 -14.01 -1.59 2.31
CA GLY A 48 -12.95 -2.59 2.12
C GLY A 48 -11.57 -2.13 2.62
N ASN A 49 -11.54 -1.44 3.75
CA ASN A 49 -10.31 -1.09 4.46
C ASN A 49 -9.56 -2.35 4.94
N VAL A 50 -8.30 -2.18 5.34
CA VAL A 50 -7.43 -3.28 5.81
C VAL A 50 -8.09 -4.07 6.95
N HIS A 51 -8.65 -3.39 7.97
CA HIS A 51 -9.29 -4.07 9.09
C HIS A 51 -10.53 -4.88 8.65
N GLU A 52 -11.34 -4.38 7.72
CA GLU A 52 -12.50 -5.11 7.21
C GLU A 52 -12.08 -6.39 6.48
N ALA A 53 -11.05 -6.30 5.62
CA ALA A 53 -10.50 -7.45 4.89
C ALA A 53 -9.85 -8.46 5.85
N ALA A 54 -9.09 -8.00 6.85
CA ALA A 54 -8.45 -8.85 7.84
C ALA A 54 -9.45 -9.51 8.78
N HIS A 55 -10.44 -8.76 9.30
CA HIS A 55 -11.46 -9.26 10.21
C HIS A 55 -12.42 -10.28 9.54
N GLY A 56 -12.58 -10.20 8.23
CA GLY A 56 -13.32 -11.22 7.46
C GLY A 56 -12.71 -12.62 7.56
N VAL A 57 -11.41 -12.71 7.87
CA VAL A 57 -10.67 -13.96 8.07
C VAL A 57 -10.35 -14.18 9.55
N SER A 58 -9.96 -13.13 10.25
CA SER A 58 -9.44 -13.16 11.61
C SER A 58 -9.99 -11.99 12.42
N PRO A 59 -11.09 -12.19 13.16
CA PRO A 59 -11.77 -11.12 13.89
C PRO A 59 -10.90 -10.43 14.96
N ASP A 60 -9.83 -11.08 15.41
CA ASP A 60 -8.85 -10.58 16.37
C ASP A 60 -7.65 -9.85 15.75
N ALA A 61 -7.61 -9.71 14.43
CA ALA A 61 -6.54 -9.00 13.74
C ALA A 61 -6.45 -7.54 14.22
N ARG A 62 -5.21 -7.06 14.40
CA ARG A 62 -4.91 -5.70 14.84
C ARG A 62 -4.36 -4.88 13.68
N VAL A 63 -4.83 -3.64 13.53
CA VAL A 63 -4.46 -2.78 12.42
C VAL A 63 -4.05 -1.40 12.91
N VAL A 64 -2.89 -0.95 12.49
CA VAL A 64 -2.43 0.43 12.67
C VAL A 64 -2.45 1.13 11.31
N TYR A 65 -3.27 2.15 11.20
CA TYR A 65 -3.28 3.06 10.05
C TYR A 65 -2.36 4.24 10.31
N VAL A 66 -1.56 4.58 9.31
CA VAL A 66 -0.63 5.70 9.39
C VAL A 66 -0.82 6.60 8.18
N ASP A 67 -0.97 7.88 8.41
CA ASP A 67 -1.00 8.90 7.35
C ASP A 67 -0.45 10.23 7.88
N ASN A 68 0.04 11.07 6.98
CA ASN A 68 0.51 12.41 7.34
C ASN A 68 -0.54 13.51 7.07
N ASP A 69 -1.65 13.19 6.40
CA ASP A 69 -2.73 14.13 6.12
C ASP A 69 -3.69 14.26 7.32
N PRO A 70 -3.85 15.47 7.91
CA PRO A 70 -4.76 15.70 9.03
C PRO A 70 -6.24 15.36 8.72
N ILE A 71 -6.65 15.46 7.44
CA ILE A 71 -8.02 15.14 7.01
C ILE A 71 -8.22 13.62 7.12
N VAL A 72 -7.26 12.82 6.64
CA VAL A 72 -7.28 11.36 6.75
C VAL A 72 -7.37 10.93 8.20
N LEU A 73 -6.55 11.54 9.07
CA LEU A 73 -6.54 11.24 10.51
C LEU A 73 -7.88 11.53 11.19
N THR A 74 -8.51 12.65 10.84
CA THR A 74 -9.80 13.04 11.42
C THR A 74 -10.90 12.05 11.04
N HIS A 75 -10.98 11.68 9.76
CA HIS A 75 -11.95 10.68 9.27
C HIS A 75 -11.67 9.28 9.83
N GLY A 76 -10.40 8.86 9.85
CA GLY A 76 -10.01 7.56 10.40
C GLY A 76 -10.38 7.42 11.88
N ARG A 77 -10.09 8.42 12.70
CA ARG A 77 -10.44 8.41 14.13
C ARG A 77 -11.94 8.37 14.35
N ALA A 78 -12.73 9.09 13.56
CA ALA A 78 -14.17 9.08 13.68
C ALA A 78 -14.79 7.71 13.35
N LEU A 79 -14.27 7.03 12.33
CA LEU A 79 -14.75 5.70 11.91
C LEU A 79 -14.33 4.57 12.85
N LEU A 80 -13.21 4.73 13.54
CA LEU A 80 -12.60 3.67 14.36
C LEU A 80 -12.75 3.91 15.87
N ALA A 81 -13.55 4.91 16.27
CA ALA A 81 -13.68 5.33 17.67
C ALA A 81 -14.05 4.19 18.64
N ASP A 82 -14.84 3.22 18.19
CA ASP A 82 -15.32 2.08 18.98
C ASP A 82 -14.52 0.79 18.74
N ASN A 83 -13.47 0.83 17.89
CA ASN A 83 -12.70 -0.36 17.53
C ASN A 83 -11.39 -0.44 18.31
N ARG A 84 -11.32 -1.38 19.28
CA ARG A 84 -10.14 -1.58 20.14
C ARG A 84 -8.98 -2.29 19.44
N SER A 85 -9.21 -2.93 18.30
CA SER A 85 -8.18 -3.63 17.53
C SER A 85 -7.57 -2.77 16.42
N THR A 86 -8.02 -1.52 16.27
CA THR A 86 -7.50 -0.59 15.27
C THR A 86 -7.12 0.75 15.89
N THR A 87 -6.10 1.39 15.32
CA THR A 87 -5.73 2.77 15.67
C THR A 87 -5.27 3.55 14.45
N VAL A 88 -5.32 4.88 14.53
CA VAL A 88 -4.87 5.78 13.48
C VAL A 88 -3.82 6.72 14.05
N LEU A 89 -2.63 6.71 13.47
CA LEU A 89 -1.48 7.51 13.89
C LEU A 89 -1.06 8.49 12.80
N THR A 90 -0.61 9.66 13.22
CA THR A 90 0.11 10.57 12.34
C THR A 90 1.50 10.01 12.08
N GLY A 91 1.94 9.92 10.82
CA GLY A 91 3.30 9.49 10.51
C GLY A 91 3.62 9.64 9.05
N ASP A 92 4.89 9.63 8.73
CA ASP A 92 5.40 9.77 7.37
C ASP A 92 6.25 8.55 7.02
N VAL A 93 6.12 8.07 5.77
CA VAL A 93 6.91 6.94 5.26
C VAL A 93 8.42 7.23 5.24
N ARG A 94 8.81 8.50 5.29
CA ARG A 94 10.20 8.95 5.38
C ARG A 94 10.80 8.83 6.79
N GLU A 95 9.95 8.68 7.82
CA GLU A 95 10.31 8.71 9.25
C GLU A 95 9.98 7.38 9.95
N LEU A 96 10.20 6.25 9.27
CA LEU A 96 9.76 4.93 9.73
C LEU A 96 10.41 4.48 11.04
N ASP A 97 11.65 4.86 11.33
CA ASP A 97 12.30 4.49 12.58
C ASP A 97 11.55 5.08 13.78
N GLU A 98 11.23 6.38 13.71
CA GLU A 98 10.44 7.05 14.74
C GLU A 98 9.04 6.46 14.84
N LEU A 99 8.39 6.25 13.70
CA LEU A 99 7.03 5.70 13.62
C LEU A 99 6.94 4.31 14.26
N LEU A 100 7.84 3.40 13.90
CA LEU A 100 7.83 2.01 14.39
C LEU A 100 8.19 1.87 15.87
N ASP A 101 8.80 2.90 16.47
CA ASP A 101 9.12 2.94 17.90
C ASP A 101 8.05 3.67 18.75
N ARG A 102 7.02 4.23 18.12
CA ARG A 102 5.96 4.92 18.86
C ARG A 102 5.23 3.99 19.81
N PRO A 103 5.04 4.42 21.08
CA PRO A 103 4.32 3.62 22.08
C PRO A 103 2.92 3.20 21.63
N GLU A 104 2.21 4.07 20.89
CA GLU A 104 0.85 3.81 20.41
C GLU A 104 0.84 2.70 19.35
N LEU A 105 1.85 2.64 18.48
CA LEU A 105 2.00 1.56 17.51
C LEU A 105 2.34 0.26 18.25
N ARG A 106 3.32 0.33 19.16
CA ARG A 106 3.82 -0.82 19.92
C ARG A 106 2.80 -1.38 20.90
N ALA A 107 1.80 -0.61 21.28
CA ALA A 107 0.68 -1.10 22.10
C ALA A 107 -0.22 -2.09 21.37
N LEU A 108 -0.31 -1.99 20.03
CA LEU A 108 -1.13 -2.88 19.19
C LEU A 108 -0.29 -3.90 18.41
N VAL A 109 0.93 -3.55 18.02
CA VAL A 109 1.78 -4.35 17.15
C VAL A 109 3.08 -4.73 17.86
N ASP A 110 3.35 -6.03 17.93
CA ASP A 110 4.62 -6.58 18.37
C ASP A 110 5.48 -6.96 17.14
N LEU A 111 6.49 -6.16 16.82
CA LEU A 111 7.38 -6.39 15.68
C LEU A 111 8.29 -7.61 15.85
N SER A 112 8.35 -8.23 17.03
CA SER A 112 9.01 -9.53 17.23
C SER A 112 8.20 -10.71 16.72
N GLN A 113 6.94 -10.47 16.36
CA GLN A 113 6.04 -11.43 15.73
C GLN A 113 5.78 -11.05 14.28
N PRO A 114 5.38 -11.99 13.40
CA PRO A 114 5.06 -11.70 12.02
C PRO A 114 3.98 -10.62 11.87
N VAL A 115 4.23 -9.67 10.97
CA VAL A 115 3.35 -8.53 10.66
C VAL A 115 3.27 -8.34 9.15
N ALA A 116 2.14 -7.89 8.65
CA ALA A 116 2.03 -7.39 7.27
C ALA A 116 2.16 -5.86 7.26
N VAL A 117 3.15 -5.35 6.55
CA VAL A 117 3.33 -3.91 6.33
C VAL A 117 2.89 -3.56 4.92
N LEU A 118 2.01 -2.58 4.81
CA LEU A 118 1.46 -2.11 3.55
C LEU A 118 2.11 -0.77 3.16
N LEU A 119 2.65 -0.73 1.95
CA LEU A 119 3.11 0.46 1.24
C LEU A 119 2.32 0.56 -0.08
N VAL A 120 0.99 0.65 0.04
CA VAL A 120 0.06 0.60 -1.09
C VAL A 120 -0.21 2.00 -1.62
N ALA A 121 0.26 2.28 -2.84
CA ALA A 121 0.13 3.58 -3.50
C ALA A 121 0.76 4.76 -2.74
N VAL A 122 1.89 4.56 -2.06
CA VAL A 122 2.58 5.60 -1.28
C VAL A 122 3.97 5.92 -1.78
N LEU A 123 4.77 4.94 -2.21
CA LEU A 123 6.17 5.16 -2.56
C LEU A 123 6.40 6.01 -3.81
N HIS A 124 5.39 6.21 -4.64
CA HIS A 124 5.51 7.12 -5.77
C HIS A 124 5.48 8.61 -5.39
N PHE A 125 5.20 8.96 -4.13
CA PHE A 125 5.29 10.32 -3.61
C PHE A 125 6.66 10.66 -3.01
N VAL A 126 7.60 9.73 -2.99
CA VAL A 126 8.94 9.92 -2.43
C VAL A 126 10.02 9.60 -3.46
N THR A 127 11.25 10.11 -3.23
CA THR A 127 12.39 9.87 -4.12
C THR A 127 12.79 8.38 -4.14
N ASP A 128 13.62 7.99 -5.10
CA ASP A 128 14.13 6.60 -5.21
C ASP A 128 14.93 6.21 -3.95
N GLU A 129 15.71 7.13 -3.42
CA GLU A 129 16.48 6.91 -2.21
C GLU A 129 15.58 6.70 -1.00
N GLN A 130 14.60 7.59 -0.80
CA GLN A 130 13.63 7.49 0.30
C GLN A 130 12.77 6.22 0.20
N ALA A 131 12.36 5.84 -1.01
CA ALA A 131 11.56 4.62 -1.21
C ALA A 131 12.35 3.36 -0.85
N ARG A 132 13.62 3.27 -1.30
CA ARG A 132 14.50 2.15 -0.97
C ARG A 132 14.80 2.09 0.54
N GLU A 133 15.09 3.25 1.14
CA GLU A 133 15.34 3.35 2.59
C GLU A 133 14.12 2.91 3.39
N ALA A 134 12.91 3.32 2.98
CA ALA A 134 11.68 2.93 3.64
C ALA A 134 11.48 1.41 3.64
N VAL A 135 11.66 0.76 2.48
CA VAL A 135 11.52 -0.71 2.38
C VAL A 135 12.59 -1.44 3.19
N GLU A 136 13.83 -0.97 3.16
CA GLU A 136 14.92 -1.56 3.95
C GLU A 136 14.69 -1.42 5.46
N LYS A 137 14.19 -0.27 5.91
CA LYS A 137 13.80 -0.05 7.30
C LYS A 137 12.70 -1.01 7.72
N VAL A 138 11.64 -1.15 6.91
CA VAL A 138 10.59 -2.15 7.17
C VAL A 138 11.22 -3.54 7.31
N ARG A 139 12.03 -3.96 6.33
CA ARG A 139 12.65 -5.28 6.31
C ARG A 139 13.51 -5.54 7.56
N SER A 140 14.30 -4.57 7.98
CA SER A 140 15.19 -4.70 9.14
C SER A 140 14.44 -4.80 10.48
N ARG A 141 13.25 -4.19 10.57
CA ARG A 141 12.50 -4.04 11.84
C ARG A 141 11.47 -5.12 12.10
N VAL A 142 11.01 -5.85 11.08
CA VAL A 142 9.97 -6.88 11.23
C VAL A 142 10.56 -8.28 11.41
N ALA A 143 9.84 -9.18 12.08
CA ALA A 143 10.25 -10.56 12.29
C ALA A 143 10.24 -11.39 10.99
N PRO A 144 11.02 -12.50 10.91
CA PRO A 144 10.81 -13.52 9.88
C PRO A 144 9.36 -13.99 9.81
N GLY A 145 8.88 -14.32 8.61
CA GLY A 145 7.48 -14.63 8.34
C GLY A 145 6.58 -13.42 8.15
N SER A 146 7.10 -12.19 8.28
CA SER A 146 6.37 -10.94 7.96
C SER A 146 6.21 -10.75 6.46
N TYR A 147 5.26 -9.89 6.08
CA TYR A 147 4.95 -9.59 4.68
C TYR A 147 5.08 -8.10 4.38
N LEU A 148 5.55 -7.80 3.17
CA LEU A 148 5.49 -6.48 2.55
C LEU A 148 4.47 -6.53 1.41
N LEU A 149 3.41 -5.72 1.50
CA LEU A 149 2.43 -5.52 0.44
C LEU A 149 2.69 -4.15 -0.19
N LEU A 150 2.95 -4.12 -1.48
CA LEU A 150 3.33 -2.90 -2.17
C LEU A 150 2.55 -2.73 -3.47
N SER A 151 2.09 -1.50 -3.74
CA SER A 151 1.69 -1.09 -5.08
C SER A 151 2.28 0.26 -5.45
N HIS A 152 2.51 0.46 -6.76
CA HIS A 152 3.26 1.59 -7.26
C HIS A 152 2.77 2.05 -8.62
N SER A 153 2.60 3.36 -8.81
CA SER A 153 2.21 3.94 -10.10
C SER A 153 3.31 3.75 -11.16
N THR A 154 2.91 3.44 -12.40
CA THR A 154 3.83 3.17 -13.50
C THR A 154 3.45 3.91 -14.78
N PHE A 155 4.43 4.09 -15.65
CA PHE A 155 4.26 4.59 -17.01
C PHE A 155 4.12 3.47 -18.07
N GLU A 156 4.45 2.23 -17.73
CA GLU A 156 4.60 1.13 -18.71
C GLU A 156 3.27 0.62 -19.26
N GLY A 157 2.20 0.72 -18.50
CA GLY A 157 0.89 0.26 -18.95
C GLY A 157 0.24 1.13 -20.03
N ASN A 158 0.56 2.44 -20.04
CA ASN A 158 0.13 3.39 -21.06
C ASN A 158 1.06 4.62 -21.05
N PRO A 159 2.20 4.57 -21.79
CA PRO A 159 3.23 5.62 -21.74
C PRO A 159 2.73 7.01 -22.13
N GLU A 160 1.84 7.11 -23.12
CA GLU A 160 1.31 8.41 -23.58
C GLU A 160 0.43 9.08 -22.52
N ARG A 161 -0.45 8.29 -21.89
CA ARG A 161 -1.32 8.77 -20.80
C ARG A 161 -0.51 9.09 -19.55
N ALA A 162 0.50 8.28 -19.24
CA ALA A 162 1.39 8.53 -18.11
C ALA A 162 2.16 9.84 -18.27
N ALA A 163 2.67 10.14 -19.47
CA ALA A 163 3.33 11.43 -19.76
C ALA A 163 2.38 12.62 -19.63
N ALA A 164 1.10 12.46 -20.02
CA ALA A 164 0.09 13.50 -19.85
C ALA A 164 -0.29 13.70 -18.37
N ALA A 165 -0.38 12.62 -17.62
CA ALA A 165 -0.64 12.65 -16.17
C ALA A 165 0.51 13.33 -15.42
N ALA A 166 1.77 12.96 -15.68
CA ALA A 166 2.94 13.55 -15.04
C ALA A 166 2.95 15.08 -15.17
N LYS A 167 2.68 15.64 -16.35
CA LYS A 167 2.57 17.09 -16.58
C LYS A 167 1.47 17.76 -15.75
N THR A 168 0.46 17.03 -15.34
CA THR A 168 -0.62 17.56 -14.50
C THR A 168 -0.20 17.52 -13.02
N TRP A 169 0.51 16.49 -12.61
CA TRP A 169 1.01 16.31 -11.25
C TRP A 169 2.24 17.16 -10.92
N ASP A 170 3.09 17.50 -11.92
CA ASP A 170 4.21 18.47 -11.77
C ASP A 170 3.76 19.85 -11.27
N LYS A 171 2.47 20.14 -11.33
CA LYS A 171 1.87 21.39 -10.82
C LYS A 171 1.41 21.28 -9.37
N THR A 172 1.56 20.13 -8.75
CA THR A 172 1.25 19.89 -7.33
C THR A 172 2.56 19.87 -6.52
N ASP A 173 2.49 20.33 -5.27
CA ASP A 173 3.68 20.39 -4.36
C ASP A 173 4.23 18.99 -4.03
N THR A 174 3.53 17.94 -4.38
CA THR A 174 3.86 16.53 -4.05
C THR A 174 4.32 15.71 -5.24
N GLY A 175 4.77 16.21 -6.34
CA GLY A 175 5.27 15.44 -7.50
C GLY A 175 5.00 13.92 -7.48
N ILE A 176 4.94 13.24 -8.58
CA ILE A 176 4.77 11.78 -8.63
C ILE A 176 5.94 11.13 -9.38
N ASN A 177 6.60 10.17 -8.75
CA ASN A 177 7.68 9.39 -9.34
C ASN A 177 7.10 8.10 -9.93
N LEU A 178 6.94 8.05 -11.25
CA LEU A 178 6.49 6.85 -11.94
C LEU A 178 7.67 5.91 -12.17
N ARG A 179 7.53 4.63 -11.78
CA ARG A 179 8.60 3.63 -11.90
C ARG A 179 8.17 2.47 -12.78
N GLY A 180 9.12 1.93 -13.55
CA GLY A 180 8.92 0.72 -14.33
C GLY A 180 8.98 -0.55 -13.48
N ARG A 181 8.53 -1.68 -14.04
CA ARG A 181 8.47 -2.99 -13.37
C ARG A 181 9.80 -3.38 -12.72
N ALA A 182 10.89 -3.31 -13.48
CA ALA A 182 12.21 -3.68 -12.99
C ALA A 182 12.66 -2.87 -11.76
N HIS A 183 12.27 -1.58 -11.70
CA HIS A 183 12.56 -0.76 -10.53
C HIS A 183 11.67 -1.18 -9.33
N VAL A 184 10.38 -1.41 -9.56
CA VAL A 184 9.47 -1.87 -8.50
C VAL A 184 9.90 -3.22 -7.93
N GLU A 185 10.44 -4.11 -8.76
CA GLU A 185 10.99 -5.40 -8.33
C GLU A 185 12.15 -5.23 -7.34
N THR A 186 12.99 -4.18 -7.48
CA THR A 186 14.09 -3.93 -6.52
C THR A 186 13.61 -3.60 -5.11
N PHE A 187 12.38 -3.16 -4.92
CA PHE A 187 11.81 -2.96 -3.59
C PHE A 187 11.60 -4.28 -2.82
N PHE A 188 11.64 -5.39 -3.52
CA PHE A 188 11.54 -6.73 -2.91
C PHE A 188 12.89 -7.40 -2.71
N ASP A 189 14.01 -6.69 -2.88
CA ASP A 189 15.33 -7.23 -2.60
C ASP A 189 15.44 -7.67 -1.13
N GLY A 190 15.83 -8.94 -0.92
CA GLY A 190 15.87 -9.54 0.41
C GLY A 190 14.52 -10.02 0.97
N TRP A 191 13.47 -9.99 0.15
CA TRP A 191 12.20 -10.64 0.41
C TRP A 191 12.02 -11.83 -0.54
N GLU A 192 11.32 -12.86 -0.10
CA GLU A 192 10.79 -13.89 -0.97
C GLU A 192 9.57 -13.33 -1.70
N LEU A 193 9.76 -12.92 -2.96
CA LEU A 193 8.67 -12.37 -3.77
C LEU A 193 7.70 -13.49 -4.16
N LEU A 194 6.44 -13.35 -3.76
CA LEU A 194 5.41 -14.36 -3.99
C LEU A 194 4.88 -14.32 -5.42
N GLU A 195 4.55 -15.50 -5.97
CA GLU A 195 3.88 -15.59 -7.26
C GLU A 195 2.57 -14.79 -7.31
N PRO A 196 2.33 -14.06 -8.40
CA PRO A 196 3.00 -14.07 -9.71
C PRO A 196 4.21 -13.11 -9.82
N GLY A 197 4.78 -12.64 -8.74
CA GLY A 197 5.81 -11.63 -8.74
C GLY A 197 5.23 -10.22 -8.75
N VAL A 198 5.97 -9.26 -9.30
CA VAL A 198 5.44 -7.91 -9.57
C VAL A 198 4.58 -7.97 -10.83
N GLU A 199 3.31 -7.63 -10.71
CA GLU A 199 2.35 -7.67 -11.81
C GLU A 199 1.43 -6.43 -11.77
N PHE A 200 0.74 -6.10 -12.85
CA PHE A 200 -0.29 -5.08 -12.80
C PHE A 200 -1.33 -5.40 -11.74
N VAL A 201 -1.68 -4.40 -10.95
CA VAL A 201 -2.61 -4.51 -9.81
C VAL A 201 -3.83 -5.41 -10.07
N PRO A 202 -4.57 -5.27 -11.19
CA PRO A 202 -5.74 -6.10 -11.44
C PRO A 202 -5.38 -7.55 -11.82
N LEU A 203 -4.14 -7.81 -12.24
CA LEU A 203 -3.65 -9.13 -12.64
C LEU A 203 -2.96 -9.90 -11.51
N TRP A 204 -2.69 -9.23 -10.38
CA TRP A 204 -2.11 -9.88 -9.22
C TRP A 204 -3.16 -10.73 -8.51
N ARG A 205 -3.13 -12.06 -8.69
CA ARG A 205 -4.08 -13.06 -8.16
C ARG A 205 -5.56 -12.61 -8.29
N PRO A 206 -6.06 -12.44 -9.52
CA PRO A 206 -7.41 -11.92 -9.76
C PRO A 206 -8.49 -12.90 -9.27
N GLU A 207 -9.58 -12.36 -8.73
CA GLU A 207 -10.78 -13.13 -8.33
C GLU A 207 -11.91 -13.05 -9.37
N GLY A 208 -11.66 -12.43 -10.52
CA GLY A 208 -12.66 -12.24 -11.58
C GLY A 208 -12.04 -11.89 -12.92
N PRO A 209 -12.87 -11.53 -13.92
CA PRO A 209 -12.41 -11.15 -15.26
C PRO A 209 -11.44 -9.96 -15.25
N THR A 210 -10.44 -10.00 -16.14
CA THR A 210 -9.37 -8.98 -16.23
C THR A 210 -9.32 -8.28 -17.60
N ASP A 211 -10.34 -8.47 -18.45
CA ASP A 211 -10.31 -8.06 -19.85
C ASP A 211 -10.28 -6.54 -20.08
N ASN A 212 -10.92 -5.75 -19.22
CA ASN A 212 -11.01 -4.29 -19.35
C ASN A 212 -10.39 -3.58 -18.14
N THR A 213 -9.23 -4.04 -17.69
CA THR A 213 -8.55 -3.48 -16.53
C THR A 213 -7.60 -2.35 -16.91
N THR A 214 -7.37 -1.45 -15.96
CA THR A 214 -6.35 -0.42 -16.13
C THR A 214 -4.95 -1.02 -15.93
N ARG A 215 -3.92 -0.34 -16.39
CA ARG A 215 -2.52 -0.73 -16.19
C ARG A 215 -1.72 0.45 -15.65
N TRP A 216 -2.29 1.14 -14.65
CA TRP A 216 -1.70 2.32 -14.03
C TRP A 216 -0.75 2.02 -12.89
N MET A 217 -0.84 0.82 -12.33
CA MET A 217 -0.07 0.45 -11.15
C MET A 217 0.42 -0.99 -11.22
N TYR A 218 1.65 -1.21 -10.75
CA TYR A 218 2.18 -2.51 -10.39
C TYR A 218 1.90 -2.83 -8.93
N ALA A 219 1.83 -4.10 -8.61
CA ALA A 219 1.75 -4.61 -7.25
C ALA A 219 2.59 -5.87 -7.07
N GLY A 220 3.00 -6.11 -5.85
CA GLY A 220 3.68 -7.32 -5.43
C GLY A 220 3.52 -7.56 -3.94
N VAL A 221 3.78 -8.78 -3.52
CA VAL A 221 3.84 -9.17 -2.11
C VAL A 221 5.12 -9.96 -1.87
N GLY A 222 5.92 -9.52 -0.90
CA GLY A 222 7.12 -10.19 -0.46
C GLY A 222 6.95 -10.77 0.95
N ARG A 223 7.54 -11.93 1.23
CA ARG A 223 7.62 -12.55 2.54
C ARG A 223 9.05 -12.47 3.06
N LYS A 224 9.23 -12.12 4.32
CA LYS A 224 10.54 -12.18 4.97
C LYS A 224 10.87 -13.62 5.36
N ALA A 225 12.03 -14.13 4.91
CA ALA A 225 12.55 -15.44 5.27
C ALA A 225 12.89 -15.54 6.78
#